data_4d845d1629d4ecf27617f8187e31e25d
#
_entry.id   4d845d1629d4ecf27617f8187e31e25d
#
_cell.length_a   1.000
_cell.length_b   1.000
_cell.length_c   1.000
_cell.angle_alpha   90.00
_cell.angle_beta   90.00
_cell.angle_gamma   90.00
#
_symmetry.space_group_name_H-M   'P 1'
#
loop_
_entity.id
_entity.type
_entity.pdbx_description
1 polymer ?
#
loop_
_entity_poly.entity_id
_entity_poly.type
_entity_poly.pdbx_seq_one_letter_code
_entity_poly.pdbx_strand_id
1 'polypeptide(L)'
;VPPGGAKAMIENGVLDGVDHVLGVHVMSTMKTGNVYYRPGYVQTGRAFFKLKVQGKGGHGSSPHMANDAIVAGSYFVTALQTVVSRRLSPFETGVVTIGSFDGKGQFNVIKDVVEIEGDVRGLTDATKATIEKEIKRLSKGLEDMYGVTCTLEYNDDYPALYNDPEFTEYVAKTLKEADLEFGVEICEPVSYTHLTLPTKRI
;
A
#
# COMPACT_ATOMS: atom_id res chain seq x y z
N VAL A 1 -4.64 -12.37 -5.39
CA VAL A 1 -3.56 -12.32 -6.39
C VAL A 1 -3.89 -11.20 -7.37
N PRO A 2 -3.05 -10.16 -7.54
CA PRO A 2 -3.23 -9.15 -8.56
C PRO A 2 -3.08 -9.75 -9.98
N PRO A 3 -3.79 -9.18 -10.96
CA PRO A 3 -4.86 -8.20 -10.81
C PRO A 3 -6.13 -8.84 -10.27
N GLY A 4 -6.84 -8.12 -9.39
CA GLY A 4 -8.13 -8.58 -8.87
C GLY A 4 -9.17 -8.78 -9.98
N GLY A 5 -10.02 -9.78 -9.86
CA GLY A 5 -11.03 -10.09 -10.87
C GLY A 5 -12.11 -9.01 -11.04
N ALA A 6 -12.32 -8.16 -10.03
CA ALA A 6 -13.35 -7.12 -10.05
C ALA A 6 -13.17 -6.13 -11.21
N LYS A 7 -11.93 -5.66 -11.47
CA LYS A 7 -11.66 -4.74 -12.58
C LYS A 7 -12.05 -5.35 -13.93
N ALA A 8 -11.63 -6.60 -14.18
CA ALA A 8 -11.97 -7.31 -15.42
C ALA A 8 -13.48 -7.53 -15.56
N MET A 9 -14.20 -7.81 -14.47
CA MET A 9 -15.66 -7.94 -14.47
C MET A 9 -16.34 -6.62 -14.82
N ILE A 10 -15.87 -5.50 -14.26
CA ILE A 10 -16.40 -4.16 -14.54
C ILE A 10 -16.16 -3.81 -16.01
N GLU A 11 -14.96 -4.04 -16.52
CA GLU A 11 -14.60 -3.80 -17.94
C GLU A 11 -15.44 -4.66 -18.90
N ASN A 12 -15.98 -5.79 -18.45
CA ASN A 12 -16.90 -6.66 -19.20
C ASN A 12 -18.38 -6.36 -18.91
N GLY A 13 -18.72 -5.22 -18.33
CA GLY A 13 -20.08 -4.74 -18.23
C GLY A 13 -20.89 -5.31 -17.07
N VAL A 14 -20.28 -5.92 -16.05
CA VAL A 14 -21.02 -6.50 -14.91
C VAL A 14 -21.84 -5.47 -14.14
N LEU A 15 -21.49 -4.18 -14.25
CA LEU A 15 -22.21 -3.08 -13.61
C LEU A 15 -23.16 -2.32 -14.56
N ASP A 16 -23.34 -2.77 -15.79
CA ASP A 16 -24.25 -2.11 -16.74
C ASP A 16 -25.69 -2.21 -16.23
N GLY A 17 -26.32 -1.04 -16.03
CA GLY A 17 -27.68 -0.93 -15.47
C GLY A 17 -27.77 -1.17 -13.96
N VAL A 18 -26.65 -1.19 -13.24
CA VAL A 18 -26.61 -1.29 -11.77
C VAL A 18 -26.45 0.11 -11.17
N ASP A 19 -27.46 0.56 -10.41
CA ASP A 19 -27.41 1.88 -9.75
C ASP A 19 -26.56 1.88 -8.48
N HIS A 20 -26.59 0.78 -7.72
CA HIS A 20 -25.89 0.66 -6.44
C HIS A 20 -25.28 -0.72 -6.23
N VAL A 21 -24.12 -0.75 -5.57
CA VAL A 21 -23.45 -1.98 -5.15
C VAL A 21 -23.24 -1.94 -3.64
N LEU A 22 -23.65 -2.99 -2.94
CA LEU A 22 -23.45 -3.16 -1.51
C LEU A 22 -22.56 -4.38 -1.27
N GLY A 23 -21.50 -4.18 -0.47
CA GLY A 23 -20.62 -5.25 -0.02
C GLY A 23 -20.48 -5.27 1.49
N VAL A 24 -20.28 -6.45 2.06
CA VAL A 24 -20.01 -6.64 3.50
C VAL A 24 -18.67 -7.35 3.64
N HIS A 25 -17.83 -6.84 4.56
CA HIS A 25 -16.55 -7.42 4.90
C HIS A 25 -16.50 -7.81 6.38
N VAL A 26 -15.94 -8.97 6.69
CA VAL A 26 -15.71 -9.41 8.08
C VAL A 26 -14.34 -8.93 8.54
N MET A 27 -14.29 -8.23 9.67
CA MET A 27 -13.06 -7.66 10.24
C MET A 27 -12.78 -8.25 11.62
N SER A 28 -11.65 -8.95 11.78
CA SER A 28 -11.24 -9.56 13.05
C SER A 28 -10.94 -8.57 14.17
N THR A 29 -10.71 -7.30 13.83
CA THR A 29 -10.44 -6.22 14.77
C THR A 29 -11.68 -5.49 15.26
N MET A 30 -12.86 -5.81 14.72
CA MET A 30 -14.14 -5.21 15.09
C MET A 30 -14.93 -6.13 15.99
N LYS A 31 -15.73 -5.52 16.89
CA LYS A 31 -16.56 -6.26 17.86
C LYS A 31 -17.63 -7.06 17.12
N THR A 32 -17.76 -8.33 17.46
CA THR A 32 -18.82 -9.21 16.97
C THR A 32 -20.20 -8.72 17.43
N GLY A 33 -21.21 -8.89 16.60
CA GLY A 33 -22.59 -8.47 16.88
C GLY A 33 -22.89 -7.03 16.45
N ASN A 34 -21.97 -6.37 15.74
CA ASN A 34 -22.20 -5.04 15.19
C ASN A 34 -21.92 -5.02 13.69
N VAL A 35 -22.64 -4.17 12.98
CA VAL A 35 -22.34 -3.73 11.61
C VAL A 35 -21.74 -2.34 11.68
N TYR A 36 -20.58 -2.17 11.08
CA TYR A 36 -19.87 -0.90 11.03
C TYR A 36 -19.96 -0.31 9.62
N TYR A 37 -20.18 1.00 9.54
CA TYR A 37 -20.27 1.71 8.29
C TYR A 37 -19.54 3.06 8.36
N ARG A 38 -19.19 3.61 7.22
CA ARG A 38 -18.62 4.96 7.10
C ARG A 38 -18.96 5.56 5.74
N PRO A 39 -19.58 6.75 5.69
CA PRO A 39 -19.67 7.55 4.48
C PRO A 39 -18.29 8.08 4.07
N GLY A 40 -18.05 8.20 2.77
CA GLY A 40 -16.77 8.67 2.25
C GLY A 40 -15.68 7.59 2.27
N TYR A 41 -14.43 7.99 2.43
CA TYR A 41 -13.30 7.05 2.45
C TYR A 41 -13.34 6.15 3.69
N VAL A 42 -13.45 4.85 3.48
CA VAL A 42 -13.53 3.83 4.54
C VAL A 42 -12.30 2.93 4.58
N GLN A 43 -11.64 2.68 3.45
CA GLN A 43 -10.50 1.78 3.36
C GLN A 43 -9.42 2.34 2.44
N THR A 44 -8.16 2.18 2.85
CA THR A 44 -7.01 2.63 2.05
C THR A 44 -6.89 1.85 0.75
N GLY A 45 -6.51 2.55 -0.31
CA GLY A 45 -5.99 1.94 -1.52
C GLY A 45 -4.62 1.32 -1.30
N ARG A 46 -4.20 0.51 -2.25
CA ARG A 46 -2.92 -0.22 -2.21
C ARG A 46 -2.10 0.04 -3.46
N ALA A 47 -0.79 0.16 -3.24
CA ALA A 47 0.23 0.00 -4.26
C ALA A 47 1.38 -0.80 -3.67
N PHE A 48 2.25 -1.33 -4.52
CA PHE A 48 3.48 -1.99 -4.09
C PHE A 48 4.61 -1.65 -5.06
N PHE A 49 5.83 -1.75 -4.57
CA PHE A 49 7.01 -1.48 -5.39
C PHE A 49 8.10 -2.51 -5.17
N LYS A 50 8.92 -2.66 -6.19
CA LYS A 50 10.20 -3.36 -6.16
C LYS A 50 11.30 -2.42 -6.62
N LEU A 51 12.31 -2.24 -5.79
CA LEU A 51 13.50 -1.44 -6.08
C LEU A 51 14.71 -2.37 -6.15
N LYS A 52 15.35 -2.44 -7.31
CA LYS A 52 16.65 -3.05 -7.46
C LYS A 52 17.71 -1.96 -7.39
N VAL A 53 18.63 -2.09 -6.44
CA VAL A 53 19.80 -1.22 -6.27
C VAL A 53 21.01 -1.97 -6.79
N GLN A 54 21.53 -1.54 -7.92
CA GLN A 54 22.71 -2.12 -8.55
C GLN A 54 23.94 -1.24 -8.28
N GLY A 55 24.85 -1.76 -7.49
CA GLY A 55 26.17 -1.19 -7.24
C GLY A 55 27.25 -1.93 -7.98
N LYS A 56 28.47 -1.87 -7.43
CA LYS A 56 29.65 -2.60 -7.89
C LYS A 56 30.21 -3.41 -6.73
N GLY A 57 30.20 -4.73 -6.84
CA GLY A 57 30.77 -5.64 -5.85
C GLY A 57 32.29 -5.57 -5.75
N GLY A 58 32.82 -6.10 -4.66
CA GLY A 58 34.26 -6.10 -4.43
C GLY A 58 34.68 -6.92 -3.22
N HIS A 59 35.99 -7.00 -3.00
CA HIS A 59 36.53 -7.62 -1.81
C HIS A 59 36.29 -6.75 -0.57
N GLY A 60 35.81 -7.30 0.53
CA GLY A 60 35.43 -6.57 1.74
C GLY A 60 36.55 -5.69 2.33
N SER A 61 37.83 -6.03 2.09
CA SER A 61 38.98 -5.21 2.52
C SER A 61 39.34 -4.05 1.58
N SER A 62 38.65 -3.93 0.42
CA SER A 62 38.92 -2.91 -0.60
C SER A 62 37.68 -2.12 -0.98
N PRO A 63 36.95 -1.51 0.00
CA PRO A 63 35.65 -0.86 -0.25
C PRO A 63 35.76 0.35 -1.18
N HIS A 64 36.94 1.00 -1.25
CA HIS A 64 37.18 2.15 -2.14
C HIS A 64 37.15 1.79 -3.64
N MET A 65 37.13 0.50 -4.00
CA MET A 65 37.04 0.02 -5.38
C MET A 65 35.63 -0.46 -5.76
N ALA A 66 34.67 -0.37 -4.83
CA ALA A 66 33.32 -0.86 -4.96
C ALA A 66 32.28 0.24 -4.75
N ASN A 67 31.00 -0.05 -5.13
CA ASN A 67 29.85 0.76 -4.77
C ASN A 67 28.89 -0.16 -4.03
N ASP A 68 28.83 -0.02 -2.72
CA ASP A 68 28.14 -0.97 -1.82
C ASP A 68 26.62 -0.84 -1.92
N ALA A 69 25.98 -1.84 -2.55
CA ALA A 69 24.53 -1.86 -2.71
C ALA A 69 23.78 -2.05 -1.37
N ILE A 70 24.39 -2.74 -0.38
CA ILE A 70 23.76 -2.90 0.94
C ILE A 70 23.74 -1.56 1.68
N VAL A 71 24.84 -0.82 1.66
CA VAL A 71 24.87 0.51 2.28
C VAL A 71 23.85 1.43 1.61
N ALA A 72 23.86 1.52 0.28
CA ALA A 72 22.92 2.34 -0.46
C ALA A 72 21.46 1.95 -0.16
N GLY A 73 21.12 0.67 -0.24
CA GLY A 73 19.77 0.17 0.07
C GLY A 73 19.33 0.45 1.51
N SER A 74 20.24 0.37 2.48
CA SER A 74 19.96 0.67 3.89
C SER A 74 19.61 2.15 4.09
N TYR A 75 20.31 3.05 3.41
CA TYR A 75 19.96 4.48 3.43
C TYR A 75 18.65 4.77 2.72
N PHE A 76 18.31 4.04 1.65
CA PHE A 76 16.98 4.14 1.04
C PHE A 76 15.89 3.79 2.04
N VAL A 77 15.99 2.67 2.77
CA VAL A 77 15.01 2.25 3.78
C VAL A 77 14.84 3.32 4.86
N THR A 78 15.95 3.90 5.34
CA THR A 78 15.92 4.97 6.34
C THR A 78 15.27 6.24 5.79
N ALA A 79 15.68 6.68 4.59
CA ALA A 79 15.13 7.89 3.95
C ALA A 79 13.64 7.74 3.62
N LEU A 80 13.20 6.54 3.28
CA LEU A 80 11.80 6.22 2.95
C LEU A 80 10.84 6.54 4.11
N GLN A 81 11.28 6.41 5.37
CA GLN A 81 10.47 6.75 6.53
C GLN A 81 10.08 8.24 6.56
N THR A 82 10.87 9.09 5.91
CA THR A 82 10.59 10.53 5.81
C THR A 82 9.45 10.85 4.83
N VAL A 83 9.09 9.93 3.96
CA VAL A 83 7.97 10.14 3.02
C VAL A 83 6.67 10.37 3.79
N VAL A 84 6.33 9.50 4.73
CA VAL A 84 5.14 9.67 5.56
C VAL A 84 5.32 10.81 6.55
N SER A 85 6.44 10.83 7.26
CA SER A 85 6.62 11.77 8.37
C SER A 85 6.94 13.23 7.96
N ARG A 86 7.35 13.49 6.70
CA ARG A 86 7.81 14.82 6.26
C ARG A 86 7.25 15.28 4.91
N ARG A 87 6.52 14.42 4.17
CA ARG A 87 6.00 14.75 2.84
C ARG A 87 4.49 14.67 2.75
N LEU A 88 3.86 13.87 3.59
CA LEU A 88 2.41 13.88 3.73
C LEU A 88 1.98 14.96 4.73
N SER A 89 0.81 15.53 4.53
CA SER A 89 0.15 16.35 5.53
C SER A 89 -0.14 15.51 6.78
N PRO A 90 -0.03 16.06 8.00
CA PRO A 90 -0.37 15.31 9.22
C PRO A 90 -1.85 14.89 9.30
N PHE A 91 -2.70 15.44 8.43
CA PHE A 91 -4.12 15.08 8.31
C PHE A 91 -4.38 14.02 7.24
N GLU A 92 -3.35 13.60 6.50
CA GLU A 92 -3.44 12.55 5.49
C GLU A 92 -3.02 11.20 6.07
N THR A 93 -3.77 10.15 5.73
CA THR A 93 -3.46 8.78 6.13
C THR A 93 -2.69 8.07 5.03
N GLY A 94 -1.42 7.79 5.28
CA GLY A 94 -0.56 7.02 4.39
C GLY A 94 0.37 6.10 5.17
N VAL A 95 0.71 4.94 4.57
CA VAL A 95 1.63 3.96 5.13
C VAL A 95 2.60 3.52 4.04
N VAL A 96 3.88 3.41 4.38
CA VAL A 96 4.90 2.79 3.54
C VAL A 96 5.65 1.77 4.39
N THR A 97 5.67 0.53 3.92
CA THR A 97 6.31 -0.58 4.63
C THR A 97 7.32 -1.26 3.72
N ILE A 98 8.51 -1.54 4.22
CA ILE A 98 9.44 -2.47 3.58
C ILE A 98 9.18 -3.86 4.12
N GLY A 99 8.73 -4.75 3.25
CA GLY A 99 8.42 -6.14 3.57
C GLY A 99 9.58 -7.10 3.28
N SER A 100 10.48 -6.72 2.37
CA SER A 100 11.64 -7.53 1.98
C SER A 100 12.85 -6.66 1.69
N PHE A 101 14.02 -7.15 2.12
CA PHE A 101 15.32 -6.60 1.79
C PHE A 101 16.27 -7.78 1.54
N ASP A 102 16.56 -8.07 0.28
CA ASP A 102 17.45 -9.17 -0.11
C ASP A 102 18.81 -8.63 -0.54
N GLY A 103 19.78 -8.74 0.36
CA GLY A 103 21.20 -8.44 0.16
C GLY A 103 22.09 -9.62 0.55
N LYS A 104 21.56 -10.85 0.56
CA LYS A 104 22.29 -12.05 0.97
C LYS A 104 23.56 -12.25 0.13
N GLY A 105 24.70 -12.45 0.81
CA GLY A 105 26.00 -12.67 0.19
C GLY A 105 26.98 -13.33 1.17
N GLN A 106 28.26 -13.23 0.86
CA GLN A 106 29.36 -13.71 1.71
C GLN A 106 29.83 -12.58 2.63
N PHE A 107 30.21 -12.91 3.87
CA PHE A 107 30.58 -11.94 4.90
C PHE A 107 31.78 -11.06 4.55
N ASN A 108 32.64 -11.50 3.63
CA ASN A 108 33.86 -10.78 3.20
C ASN A 108 33.80 -10.24 1.77
N VAL A 109 32.60 -10.17 1.18
CA VAL A 109 32.35 -9.69 -0.18
C VAL A 109 31.35 -8.55 -0.14
N ILE A 110 31.69 -7.41 -0.73
CA ILE A 110 30.76 -6.30 -0.92
C ILE A 110 29.74 -6.71 -1.98
N LYS A 111 28.47 -6.66 -1.60
CA LYS A 111 27.37 -7.08 -2.46
C LYS A 111 27.14 -6.06 -3.59
N ASP A 112 26.97 -6.55 -4.79
CA ASP A 112 26.77 -5.76 -5.99
C ASP A 112 25.30 -5.40 -6.25
N VAL A 113 24.35 -6.14 -5.69
CA VAL A 113 22.91 -5.91 -5.89
C VAL A 113 22.12 -6.17 -4.64
N VAL A 114 21.12 -5.30 -4.38
CA VAL A 114 20.11 -5.49 -3.35
C VAL A 114 18.72 -5.31 -3.98
N GLU A 115 17.78 -6.17 -3.60
CA GLU A 115 16.38 -6.05 -3.97
C GLU A 115 15.55 -5.71 -2.73
N ILE A 116 14.68 -4.69 -2.87
CA ILE A 116 13.85 -4.16 -1.79
C ILE A 116 12.41 -4.17 -2.28
N GLU A 117 11.50 -4.77 -1.51
CA GLU A 117 10.09 -4.78 -1.83
C GLU A 117 9.29 -4.09 -0.72
N GLY A 118 8.32 -3.26 -1.13
CA GLY A 118 7.50 -2.51 -0.19
C GLY A 118 6.04 -2.41 -0.58
N ASP A 119 5.22 -2.21 0.44
CA ASP A 119 3.77 -1.98 0.36
C ASP A 119 3.47 -0.51 0.66
N VAL A 120 2.54 0.05 -0.09
CA VAL A 120 2.08 1.44 0.03
C VAL A 120 0.58 1.46 0.24
N ARG A 121 0.14 2.23 1.23
CA ARG A 121 -1.28 2.48 1.50
C ARG A 121 -1.56 3.97 1.52
N GLY A 122 -2.69 4.37 0.98
CA GLY A 122 -3.17 5.75 1.04
C GLY A 122 -4.68 5.78 1.13
N LEU A 123 -5.21 6.65 2.00
CA LEU A 123 -6.67 6.79 2.14
C LEU A 123 -7.28 7.53 0.94
N THR A 124 -6.46 8.21 0.16
CA THR A 124 -6.85 8.83 -1.12
C THR A 124 -5.84 8.49 -2.20
N ASP A 125 -6.26 8.56 -3.47
CA ASP A 125 -5.34 8.36 -4.59
C ASP A 125 -4.29 9.48 -4.68
N ALA A 126 -4.62 10.70 -4.23
CA ALA A 126 -3.66 11.81 -4.13
C ALA A 126 -2.54 11.50 -3.14
N THR A 127 -2.87 10.89 -2.01
CA THR A 127 -1.87 10.43 -1.01
C THR A 127 -0.95 9.36 -1.60
N LYS A 128 -1.50 8.36 -2.31
CA LYS A 128 -0.70 7.33 -2.99
C LYS A 128 0.23 7.95 -4.04
N ALA A 129 -0.28 8.87 -4.86
CA ALA A 129 0.52 9.56 -5.89
C ALA A 129 1.66 10.39 -5.28
N THR A 130 1.45 11.03 -4.13
CA THR A 130 2.49 11.75 -3.40
C THR A 130 3.57 10.79 -2.92
N ILE A 131 3.21 9.65 -2.36
CA ILE A 131 4.15 8.62 -1.91
C ILE A 131 4.96 8.08 -3.10
N GLU A 132 4.31 7.75 -4.21
CA GLU A 132 4.98 7.28 -5.43
C GLU A 132 6.03 8.27 -5.93
N LYS A 133 5.65 9.54 -6.03
CA LYS A 133 6.56 10.63 -6.44
C LYS A 133 7.80 10.70 -5.54
N GLU A 134 7.62 10.60 -4.24
CA GLU A 134 8.72 10.67 -3.28
C GLU A 134 9.60 9.41 -3.31
N ILE A 135 9.03 8.22 -3.50
CA ILE A 135 9.81 6.98 -3.72
C ILE A 135 10.71 7.13 -4.96
N LYS A 136 10.16 7.61 -6.07
CA LYS A 136 10.93 7.87 -7.31
C LYS A 136 12.05 8.88 -7.07
N ARG A 137 11.76 9.96 -6.34
CA ARG A 137 12.75 10.99 -6.00
C ARG A 137 13.88 10.45 -5.12
N LEU A 138 13.57 9.64 -4.13
CA LEU A 138 14.56 9.02 -3.24
C LEU A 138 15.44 8.02 -4.01
N SER A 139 14.85 7.21 -4.89
CA SER A 139 15.61 6.28 -5.74
C SER A 139 16.62 7.02 -6.62
N LYS A 140 16.21 8.14 -7.22
CA LYS A 140 17.13 8.97 -8.02
C LYS A 140 18.22 9.62 -7.17
N GLY A 141 17.87 10.14 -5.98
CA GLY A 141 18.85 10.70 -5.05
C GLY A 141 19.88 9.68 -4.58
N LEU A 142 19.49 8.43 -4.45
CA LEU A 142 20.38 7.33 -4.07
C LEU A 142 21.46 7.07 -5.13
N GLU A 143 21.11 7.15 -6.41
CA GLU A 143 22.07 7.03 -7.52
C GLU A 143 23.17 8.09 -7.43
N ASP A 144 22.75 9.34 -7.21
CA ASP A 144 23.67 10.49 -7.12
C ASP A 144 24.56 10.42 -5.86
N MET A 145 24.02 9.91 -4.73
CA MET A 145 24.76 9.83 -3.46
C MET A 145 25.78 8.69 -3.41
N TYR A 146 25.45 7.53 -4.00
CA TYR A 146 26.22 6.30 -3.81
C TYR A 146 26.83 5.76 -5.11
N GLY A 147 26.60 6.38 -6.25
CA GLY A 147 27.09 5.91 -7.54
C GLY A 147 26.53 4.54 -7.92
N VAL A 148 25.31 4.26 -7.52
CA VAL A 148 24.56 3.04 -7.85
C VAL A 148 23.55 3.32 -8.96
N THR A 149 22.94 2.27 -9.53
CA THR A 149 21.81 2.38 -10.45
C THR A 149 20.58 1.81 -9.80
N CYS A 150 19.46 2.54 -9.84
CA CYS A 150 18.20 2.15 -9.25
C CYS A 150 17.17 1.83 -10.34
N THR A 151 16.65 0.61 -10.34
CA THR A 151 15.50 0.22 -11.18
C THR A 151 14.28 0.05 -10.28
N LEU A 152 13.30 0.94 -10.46
CA LEU A 152 12.07 0.96 -9.69
C LEU A 152 10.89 0.45 -10.54
N GLU A 153 10.24 -0.60 -10.07
CA GLU A 153 8.93 -1.05 -10.53
C GLU A 153 7.89 -0.62 -9.49
N TYR A 154 6.87 0.12 -9.91
CA TYR A 154 5.79 0.57 -9.05
C TYR A 154 4.44 0.17 -9.66
N ASN A 155 3.62 -0.50 -8.87
CA ASN A 155 2.33 -1.01 -9.30
C ASN A 155 1.22 -0.43 -8.42
N ASP A 156 0.37 0.40 -9.00
CA ASP A 156 -0.87 0.86 -8.36
C ASP A 156 -1.94 -0.22 -8.53
N ASP A 157 -2.21 -0.96 -7.45
CA ASP A 157 -3.00 -2.19 -7.48
C ASP A 157 -4.50 -1.90 -7.48
N TYR A 158 -4.97 -1.11 -6.48
CA TYR A 158 -6.37 -0.70 -6.41
C TYR A 158 -6.55 0.64 -5.67
N PRO A 159 -7.62 1.40 -6.03
CA PRO A 159 -7.93 2.67 -5.41
C PRO A 159 -8.40 2.51 -3.96
N ALA A 160 -8.46 3.62 -3.24
CA ALA A 160 -9.12 3.68 -1.95
C ALA A 160 -10.62 3.40 -2.08
N LEU A 161 -11.20 2.72 -1.10
CA LEU A 161 -12.64 2.46 -1.07
C LEU A 161 -13.37 3.70 -0.59
N TYR A 162 -14.21 4.22 -1.44
CA TYR A 162 -15.07 5.36 -1.16
C TYR A 162 -16.54 4.93 -1.21
N ASN A 163 -17.25 5.10 -0.11
CA ASN A 163 -18.67 4.85 -0.01
C ASN A 163 -19.45 6.13 -0.34
N ASP A 164 -20.41 6.06 -1.24
CA ASP A 164 -21.32 7.16 -1.49
C ASP A 164 -22.04 7.58 -0.19
N PRO A 165 -21.97 8.85 0.23
CA PRO A 165 -22.49 9.25 1.53
C PRO A 165 -24.01 9.08 1.65
N GLU A 166 -24.78 9.44 0.61
CA GLU A 166 -26.24 9.39 0.63
C GLU A 166 -26.73 7.93 0.69
N PHE A 167 -26.20 7.09 -0.17
CA PHE A 167 -26.56 5.68 -0.18
C PHE A 167 -26.10 4.95 1.10
N THR A 168 -24.95 5.30 1.65
CA THR A 168 -24.44 4.73 2.90
C THR A 168 -25.36 5.06 4.07
N GLU A 169 -25.79 6.30 4.19
CA GLU A 169 -26.74 6.71 5.25
C GLU A 169 -28.12 6.06 5.07
N TYR A 170 -28.59 5.93 3.82
CA TYR A 170 -29.82 5.20 3.53
C TYR A 170 -29.76 3.74 4.01
N VAL A 171 -28.65 3.04 3.68
CA VAL A 171 -28.45 1.64 4.11
C VAL A 171 -28.36 1.55 5.64
N ALA A 172 -27.59 2.44 6.28
CA ALA A 172 -27.43 2.44 7.74
C ALA A 172 -28.76 2.69 8.46
N LYS A 173 -29.58 3.61 7.95
CA LYS A 173 -30.92 3.87 8.47
C LYS A 173 -31.81 2.64 8.33
N THR A 174 -31.84 2.02 7.17
CA THR A 174 -32.63 0.81 6.90
C THR A 174 -32.24 -0.33 7.82
N LEU A 175 -30.95 -0.54 8.07
CA LEU A 175 -30.47 -1.56 9.02
C LEU A 175 -30.89 -1.27 10.46
N LYS A 176 -30.87 0.00 10.90
CA LYS A 176 -31.31 0.41 12.24
C LYS A 176 -32.81 0.21 12.44
N GLU A 177 -33.61 0.44 11.38
CA GLU A 177 -35.06 0.29 11.40
C GLU A 177 -35.53 -1.18 11.28
N ALA A 178 -34.67 -2.08 10.85
CA ALA A 178 -35.01 -3.49 10.60
C ALA A 178 -35.13 -4.36 11.86
N ASP A 179 -34.96 -3.78 13.05
CA ASP A 179 -35.04 -4.47 14.36
C ASP A 179 -34.23 -5.78 14.44
N LEU A 180 -33.00 -5.69 13.99
CA LEU A 180 -32.06 -6.82 13.96
C LEU A 180 -31.28 -6.90 15.29
N GLU A 181 -30.89 -8.11 15.69
CA GLU A 181 -30.18 -8.38 16.95
C GLU A 181 -28.71 -7.91 16.92
N PHE A 182 -28.37 -6.84 16.14
CA PHE A 182 -27.00 -6.30 16.06
C PHE A 182 -27.00 -4.77 16.08
N GLY A 183 -25.89 -4.21 16.56
CA GLY A 183 -25.66 -2.76 16.54
C GLY A 183 -25.24 -2.26 15.15
N VAL A 184 -25.58 -1.00 14.84
CA VAL A 184 -25.16 -0.32 13.60
C VAL A 184 -24.40 0.95 13.99
N GLU A 185 -23.09 0.97 13.79
CA GLU A 185 -22.19 2.00 14.31
C GLU A 185 -21.28 2.59 13.21
N ILE A 186 -20.91 3.88 13.35
CA ILE A 186 -19.89 4.50 12.49
C ILE A 186 -18.51 4.02 12.92
N CYS A 187 -17.64 3.70 11.95
CA CYS A 187 -16.25 3.35 12.21
C CYS A 187 -15.26 4.41 11.72
N GLU A 188 -14.05 4.38 12.25
CA GLU A 188 -12.92 5.08 11.68
C GLU A 188 -12.44 4.42 10.38
N PRO A 189 -11.76 5.17 9.47
CA PRO A 189 -11.16 4.56 8.29
C PRO A 189 -10.15 3.49 8.68
N VAL A 190 -10.13 2.39 7.93
CA VAL A 190 -9.20 1.29 8.19
C VAL A 190 -8.07 1.26 7.16
N SER A 191 -6.84 1.12 7.65
CA SER A 191 -5.71 0.75 6.81
C SER A 191 -5.64 -0.76 6.75
N TYR A 192 -5.99 -1.31 5.62
CA TYR A 192 -6.16 -2.75 5.47
C TYR A 192 -4.84 -3.47 5.24
N THR A 193 -4.52 -4.47 6.05
CA THR A 193 -3.30 -5.24 5.91
C THR A 193 -3.50 -6.70 5.52
N HIS A 194 -4.69 -7.26 5.63
CA HIS A 194 -4.92 -8.65 5.26
C HIS A 194 -6.26 -8.90 4.57
N LEU A 195 -6.24 -8.84 3.25
CA LEU A 195 -7.17 -9.58 2.40
C LEU A 195 -6.76 -11.05 2.34
N THR A 196 -6.87 -11.78 3.43
CA THR A 196 -6.67 -13.22 3.42
C THR A 196 -7.94 -14.02 3.54
N LEU A 197 -9.08 -13.36 3.41
CA LEU A 197 -10.29 -14.10 3.13
C LEU A 197 -10.75 -13.69 1.74
N PRO A 198 -10.94 -14.69 0.86
CA PRO A 198 -11.57 -14.40 -0.40
C PRO A 198 -12.91 -13.74 -0.09
N THR A 199 -13.14 -12.60 -0.71
CA THR A 199 -14.49 -12.11 -0.95
C THR A 199 -15.20 -13.22 -1.70
N LYS A 200 -15.57 -14.24 -0.97
CA LYS A 200 -16.29 -15.36 -1.50
C LYS A 200 -17.71 -15.27 -1.09
N ARG A 201 -18.44 -15.04 -2.10
CA ARG A 201 -19.76 -15.56 -2.35
C ARG A 201 -20.85 -14.91 -1.58
N ILE A 202 -21.37 -14.05 -2.26
CA ILE A 202 -22.79 -14.26 -2.47
C ILE A 202 -22.94 -14.93 -3.83
#